data_fd5b3fd58d4a5a0cc41b48f43aa1e7bf
#
_entry.id   fd5b3fd58d4a5a0cc41b48f43aa1e7bf
#
_cell.length_a   1.000
_cell.length_b   1.000
_cell.length_c   1.000
_cell.angle_alpha   90.00
_cell.angle_beta   90.00
_cell.angle_gamma   90.00
#
_symmetry.space_group_name_H-M   'P 1'
#
loop_
_entity.id
_entity.type
_entity.pdbx_description
1 polymer ?
#
loop_
_entity_poly.entity_id
_entity_poly.type
_entity_poly.pdbx_seq_one_letter_code
_entity_poly.pdbx_strand_id
1 'polypeptide(L)' 'MSQLTYRILMTREPEGGFTVNVPALPGCITFGENIDHAMEMAKEAIELYVETLQADGNAS' A
#
# COMPACT_ATOMS: atom_id res chain seq x y z
N MET A 1 -10.80 -18.50 8.89
CA MET A 1 -10.32 -17.15 9.01
C MET A 1 -9.59 -16.72 7.74
N SER A 2 -9.93 -15.59 7.20
CA SER A 2 -9.32 -15.15 5.95
C SER A 2 -8.24 -14.12 6.22
N GLN A 3 -7.20 -14.20 5.42
CA GLN A 3 -6.14 -13.21 5.41
C GLN A 3 -6.19 -12.48 4.10
N LEU A 4 -6.10 -11.17 4.17
CA LEU A 4 -6.02 -10.36 2.96
C LEU A 4 -4.56 -10.32 2.51
N THR A 5 -4.34 -10.77 1.29
CA THR A 5 -3.01 -10.76 0.72
C THR A 5 -3.03 -9.92 -0.54
N TYR A 6 -2.17 -8.94 -0.59
CA TYR A 6 -2.07 -8.05 -1.74
C TYR A 6 -0.69 -8.16 -2.35
N ARG A 7 -0.65 -8.20 -3.67
CA ARG A 7 0.60 -8.12 -4.39
C ARG A 7 1.06 -6.66 -4.39
N ILE A 8 2.33 -6.45 -4.15
CA ILE A 8 2.90 -5.12 -4.25
C ILE A 8 4.00 -5.14 -5.30
N LEU A 9 4.17 -4.03 -5.97
CA LEU A 9 5.26 -3.83 -6.92
C LEU A 9 6.17 -2.77 -6.33
N MET A 10 7.42 -3.14 -6.09
CA MET A 10 8.38 -2.24 -5.49
C MET A 10 9.41 -1.86 -6.53
N THR A 11 9.55 -0.58 -6.79
CA THR A 11 10.47 -0.05 -7.78
C THR A 11 11.56 0.74 -7.10
N ARG A 12 12.80 0.39 -7.39
CA ARG A 12 13.93 1.11 -6.86
C ARG A 12 14.09 2.43 -7.62
N GLU A 13 14.16 3.52 -6.87
CA GLU A 13 14.27 4.83 -7.48
C GLU A 13 15.73 5.20 -7.69
N PRO A 14 16.07 5.85 -8.80
CA PRO A 14 17.47 6.23 -9.08
C PRO A 14 18.06 7.14 -8.02
N GLU A 15 17.23 7.94 -7.38
CA GLU A 15 17.68 8.90 -6.38
C GLU A 15 17.74 8.30 -4.98
N GLY A 16 17.37 7.04 -4.87
CA GLY A 16 17.32 6.37 -3.59
C GLY A 16 15.90 6.12 -3.15
N GLY A 17 15.73 5.08 -2.33
CA GLY A 17 14.42 4.73 -1.86
C GLY A 17 13.67 3.83 -2.83
N PHE A 18 12.43 3.52 -2.46
CA PHE A 18 11.60 2.60 -3.21
C PHE A 18 10.18 3.13 -3.31
N THR A 19 9.60 3.03 -4.50
CA THR A 19 8.19 3.32 -4.70
C THR A 19 7.43 2.01 -4.65
N VAL A 20 6.34 1.99 -3.90
CA VAL A 20 5.50 0.79 -3.78
C VAL A 20 4.15 1.08 -4.40
N ASN A 21 3.74 0.19 -5.28
CA ASN A 21 2.44 0.27 -5.93
C ASN A 21 1.66 -1.00 -5.58
N VAL A 22 0.39 -0.83 -5.22
CA VAL A 22 -0.49 -1.96 -4.94
C VAL A 22 -1.51 -2.02 -6.07
N PRO A 23 -1.27 -2.86 -7.09
CA PRO A 23 -2.12 -2.85 -8.29
C PRO A 23 -3.59 -3.14 -8.03
N ALA A 24 -3.89 -3.96 -7.03
CA ALA A 24 -5.27 -4.29 -6.71
C ALA A 24 -6.05 -3.11 -6.15
N LEU A 25 -5.35 -2.09 -5.67
CA LEU A 25 -5.99 -0.93 -5.06
C LEU A 25 -5.59 0.31 -5.87
N PRO A 26 -6.46 0.76 -6.77
CA PRO A 26 -6.12 1.90 -7.64
C PRO A 26 -5.71 3.14 -6.85
N GLY A 27 -4.59 3.72 -7.21
CA GLY A 27 -4.09 4.90 -6.53
C GLY A 27 -3.36 4.63 -5.23
N CYS A 28 -3.24 3.37 -4.83
CA CYS A 28 -2.53 3.03 -3.59
C CYS A 28 -1.04 2.95 -3.88
N ILE A 29 -0.36 4.08 -3.72
CA ILE A 29 1.07 4.19 -3.99
C ILE A 29 1.72 4.82 -2.78
N THR A 30 2.86 4.27 -2.36
CA THR A 30 3.57 4.82 -1.23
C THR A 30 5.08 4.73 -1.49
N PHE A 31 5.87 5.20 -0.55
CA PHE A 31 7.29 5.34 -0.72
C PHE A 31 8.01 4.97 0.57
N GLY A 32 9.17 4.34 0.45
CA GLY A 32 10.00 4.00 1.60
C GLY A 32 11.45 4.24 1.30
N GLU A 33 12.23 4.54 2.33
CA GLU A 33 13.65 4.83 2.17
C GLU A 33 14.47 3.58 1.92
N ASN A 34 14.01 2.44 2.44
CA ASN A 34 14.66 1.16 2.22
C ASN A 34 13.57 0.11 2.13
N ILE A 35 13.96 -1.15 1.90
CA ILE A 35 12.99 -2.20 1.70
C ILE A 35 12.11 -2.40 2.92
N ASP A 36 12.70 -2.45 4.11
CA ASP A 36 11.91 -2.64 5.33
C ASP A 36 10.92 -1.51 5.54
N HIS A 37 11.37 -0.27 5.34
CA HIS A 37 10.50 0.89 5.48
C HIS A 37 9.41 0.87 4.43
N ALA A 38 9.77 0.51 3.19
CA ALA A 38 8.78 0.43 2.12
C ALA A 38 7.71 -0.60 2.42
N MET A 39 8.09 -1.74 3.00
CA MET A 39 7.12 -2.76 3.37
C MET A 39 6.17 -2.27 4.45
N GLU A 40 6.69 -1.56 5.44
CA GLU A 40 5.84 -0.98 6.49
C GLU A 40 4.88 0.04 5.91
N MET A 41 5.38 0.89 5.03
CA MET A 41 4.54 1.90 4.42
C MET A 41 3.46 1.28 3.55
N ALA A 42 3.80 0.20 2.85
CA ALA A 42 2.83 -0.52 2.04
C ALA A 42 1.71 -1.08 2.91
N LYS A 43 2.08 -1.67 4.05
CA LYS A 43 1.10 -2.23 4.95
C LYS A 43 0.15 -1.16 5.47
N GLU A 44 0.70 -0.03 5.90
CA GLU A 44 -0.12 1.07 6.40
C GLU A 44 -1.02 1.63 5.30
N ALA A 45 -0.47 1.77 4.10
CA ALA A 45 -1.25 2.31 3.00
C ALA A 45 -2.42 1.40 2.66
N ILE A 46 -2.19 0.10 2.65
CA ILE A 46 -3.26 -0.86 2.37
C ILE A 46 -4.32 -0.80 3.45
N GLU A 47 -3.91 -0.76 4.71
CA GLU A 47 -4.86 -0.70 5.81
C GLU A 47 -5.73 0.54 5.74
N LEU A 48 -5.10 1.68 5.46
CA LEU A 48 -5.85 2.93 5.36
C LEU A 48 -6.79 2.92 4.16
N TYR A 49 -6.32 2.37 3.05
CA TYR A 49 -7.13 2.29 1.85
C TYR A 49 -8.39 1.46 2.10
N VAL A 50 -8.20 0.29 2.71
CA VAL A 50 -9.32 -0.61 2.98
C VAL A 50 -10.28 0.01 3.99
N GLU A 51 -9.76 0.67 5.01
CA GLU A 51 -10.60 1.35 5.99
C GLU A 51 -11.44 2.44 5.32
N THR A 52 -10.83 3.18 4.40
CA THR A 52 -11.56 4.24 3.71
C THR A 52 -12.70 3.66 2.86
N LEU A 53 -12.42 2.56 2.17
CA LEU A 53 -13.47 1.91 1.39
C LEU A 53 -14.61 1.43 2.27
N GLN A 54 -14.28 0.85 3.42
CA GLN A 54 -15.31 0.37 4.34
C GLN A 54 -16.12 1.52 4.90
N ALA A 55 -15.45 2.60 5.24
CA ALA A 55 -16.15 3.78 5.76
C ALA A 55 -17.11 4.36 4.73
N ASP A 56 -16.64 4.45 3.47
CA ASP A 56 -17.48 4.96 2.40
C ASP A 56 -18.70 4.06 2.20
N GLY A 57 -18.50 2.75 2.24
CA GLY A 57 -19.58 1.82 2.10
C GLY A 57 -20.60 1.94 3.21
N ASN A 58 -20.14 2.26 4.41
CA ASN A 58 -21.03 2.39 5.55
C ASN A 58 -21.73 3.74 5.57
N ALA A 59 -21.15 4.73 4.95
CA ALA A 59 -21.67 6.08 5.00
C ALA A 59 -22.89 6.29 4.09
N SER A 60 -23.09 5.39 3.18
CA SER A 60 -24.18 5.52 2.21
C SER A 60 -25.57 5.25 2.80
#